data_452cb712e9377fd9c14c814e20515fd7
#
_entry.id   452cb712e9377fd9c14c814e20515fd7
#
_cell.length_a   1.000
_cell.length_b   1.000
_cell.length_c   1.000
_cell.angle_alpha   90.00
_cell.angle_beta   90.00
_cell.angle_gamma   90.00
#
_symmetry.space_group_name_H-M   'P 1'
#
loop_
_entity.id
_entity.type
_entity.pdbx_description
1 polymer ?
#
loop_
_entity_poly.entity_id
_entity_poly.type
_entity_poly.pdbx_seq_one_letter_code
_entity_poly.pdbx_strand_id
1 'polypeptide(L)'
;MLTRRIFMAGTAASLLPGIASAKKAVEYDPTPQFVRIKKQFVPGQLLVVPRSFYLYYVTEPRKAIRYGCGVGRAGLEFTGTATIDVKKEWPTWRPTDEMIEREPKTYARFKDNDYVQPGGGDNPLGARALYLFQNGVDTYFRIHGTTQPQTIGRAASNGCIRMLNEHVIDLYNRVPIGTVVTVV
;
A
#
# COMPACT_ATOMS: atom_id res chain seq x y z
N MET A 1 -1.43 -3.40 88.51
CA MET A 1 -1.70 -2.60 87.28
C MET A 1 -1.31 -3.42 86.10
N LEU A 2 -2.27 -4.02 85.39
CA LEU A 2 -1.99 -4.83 84.16
C LEU A 2 -2.21 -3.96 82.93
N THR A 3 -1.14 -3.81 82.15
CA THR A 3 -1.20 -3.14 80.82
C THR A 3 -1.47 -4.16 79.70
N ARG A 4 -2.65 -4.03 79.05
CA ARG A 4 -3.06 -4.79 77.87
C ARG A 4 -2.25 -4.31 76.65
N ARG A 5 -1.48 -5.21 76.04
CA ARG A 5 -0.90 -5.00 74.73
C ARG A 5 -1.86 -5.54 73.67
N ILE A 6 -2.38 -4.63 72.83
CA ILE A 6 -3.19 -4.97 71.66
C ILE A 6 -2.21 -5.31 70.50
N PHE A 7 -2.33 -6.55 70.00
CA PHE A 7 -1.66 -6.98 68.76
C PHE A 7 -2.58 -6.61 67.58
N MET A 8 -2.13 -5.68 66.74
CA MET A 8 -2.73 -5.46 65.45
C MET A 8 -2.14 -6.40 64.43
N ALA A 9 -2.93 -7.36 63.93
CA ALA A 9 -2.57 -8.19 62.80
C ALA A 9 -2.82 -7.43 61.50
N GLY A 10 -1.76 -7.00 60.85
CA GLY A 10 -1.82 -6.39 59.52
C GLY A 10 -1.93 -7.48 58.44
N THR A 11 -3.05 -7.53 57.72
CA THR A 11 -3.24 -8.34 56.53
C THR A 11 -2.55 -7.67 55.37
N ALA A 12 -1.43 -8.27 54.91
CA ALA A 12 -0.74 -7.87 53.69
C ALA A 12 -1.50 -8.43 52.48
N ALA A 13 -2.21 -7.59 51.75
CA ALA A 13 -2.81 -7.91 50.47
C ALA A 13 -1.71 -7.98 49.40
N SER A 14 -1.32 -9.17 48.97
CA SER A 14 -0.41 -9.37 47.85
C SER A 14 -1.11 -9.04 46.51
N LEU A 15 -0.78 -7.87 45.97
CA LEU A 15 -1.12 -7.51 44.58
C LEU A 15 -0.28 -8.36 43.64
N LEU A 16 -0.90 -9.38 43.01
CA LEU A 16 -0.31 -10.09 41.91
C LEU A 16 -0.27 -9.15 40.68
N PRO A 17 0.90 -8.92 40.04
CA PRO A 17 0.93 -8.16 38.80
C PRO A 17 0.20 -8.96 37.72
N GLY A 18 -0.91 -8.40 37.20
CA GLY A 18 -1.60 -8.94 36.05
C GLY A 18 -0.64 -8.99 34.85
N ILE A 19 -0.37 -10.18 34.33
CA ILE A 19 0.40 -10.37 33.09
C ILE A 19 -0.47 -9.83 31.96
N ALA A 20 -0.25 -8.57 31.58
CA ALA A 20 -0.82 -8.01 30.35
C ALA A 20 -0.21 -8.81 29.17
N SER A 21 -1.00 -9.70 28.57
CA SER A 21 -0.63 -10.37 27.33
C SER A 21 -0.53 -9.33 26.23
N ALA A 22 0.69 -8.90 25.93
CA ALA A 22 0.95 -8.02 24.80
C ALA A 22 0.53 -8.77 23.53
N LYS A 23 -0.52 -8.28 22.86
CA LYS A 23 -0.90 -8.76 21.52
C LYS A 23 0.32 -8.62 20.61
N LYS A 24 0.90 -9.75 20.18
CA LYS A 24 2.05 -9.78 19.26
C LYS A 24 1.68 -8.93 18.04
N ALA A 25 2.42 -7.86 17.76
CA ALA A 25 2.22 -7.06 16.56
C ALA A 25 2.34 -8.00 15.36
N VAL A 26 1.31 -8.00 14.50
CA VAL A 26 1.35 -8.79 13.27
C VAL A 26 2.42 -8.17 12.38
N GLU A 27 3.48 -8.93 12.11
CA GLU A 27 4.55 -8.50 11.21
C GLU A 27 3.99 -8.27 9.81
N TYR A 28 4.43 -7.20 9.15
CA TYR A 28 4.00 -6.89 7.79
C TYR A 28 4.54 -7.94 6.82
N ASP A 29 3.65 -8.61 6.08
CA ASP A 29 3.98 -9.62 5.08
C ASP A 29 3.43 -9.17 3.71
N PRO A 30 4.28 -8.80 2.75
CA PRO A 30 3.87 -8.37 1.41
C PRO A 30 3.37 -9.53 0.52
N THR A 31 3.60 -10.78 0.91
CA THR A 31 3.27 -11.96 0.10
C THR A 31 1.78 -12.04 -0.23
N PRO A 32 1.41 -12.40 -1.47
CA PRO A 32 0.02 -12.58 -1.85
C PRO A 32 -0.66 -13.65 -1.02
N GLN A 33 -1.82 -13.33 -0.43
CA GLN A 33 -2.58 -14.25 0.42
C GLN A 33 -4.07 -14.19 0.12
N PHE A 34 -4.73 -15.35 0.09
CA PHE A 34 -6.18 -15.41 0.08
C PHE A 34 -6.74 -15.04 1.46
N VAL A 35 -7.60 -14.03 1.49
CA VAL A 35 -8.17 -13.51 2.73
C VAL A 35 -9.68 -13.36 2.65
N ARG A 36 -10.33 -13.38 3.82
CA ARG A 36 -11.76 -13.02 3.94
C ARG A 36 -11.90 -11.50 4.09
N ILE A 37 -12.88 -10.95 3.37
CA ILE A 37 -13.22 -9.52 3.42
C ILE A 37 -14.70 -9.31 3.75
N LYS A 38 -15.11 -8.08 3.99
CA LYS A 38 -16.51 -7.72 4.24
C LYS A 38 -17.37 -7.96 2.99
N LYS A 39 -18.65 -8.30 3.18
CA LYS A 39 -19.59 -8.64 2.10
C LYS A 39 -19.95 -7.48 1.17
N GLN A 40 -19.69 -6.24 1.57
CA GLN A 40 -20.01 -5.04 0.81
C GLN A 40 -19.15 -4.84 -0.44
N PHE A 41 -18.02 -5.54 -0.54
CA PHE A 41 -17.09 -5.42 -1.65
C PHE A 41 -17.46 -6.38 -2.77
N VAL A 42 -17.48 -5.86 -4.00
CA VAL A 42 -17.96 -6.57 -5.19
C VAL A 42 -16.80 -7.30 -5.88
N PRO A 43 -17.00 -8.56 -6.34
CA PRO A 43 -16.00 -9.25 -7.14
C PRO A 43 -15.57 -8.45 -8.37
N GLY A 44 -14.29 -8.53 -8.69
CA GLY A 44 -13.66 -7.81 -9.80
C GLY A 44 -13.09 -6.44 -9.45
N GLN A 45 -13.38 -5.87 -8.28
CA GLN A 45 -12.82 -4.57 -7.88
C GLN A 45 -11.49 -4.70 -7.14
N LEU A 46 -10.73 -3.61 -7.15
CA LEU A 46 -9.54 -3.42 -6.32
C LEU A 46 -9.82 -2.46 -5.17
N LEU A 47 -9.27 -2.77 -4.01
CA LEU A 47 -9.29 -1.90 -2.83
C LEU A 47 -7.86 -1.64 -2.41
N VAL A 48 -7.48 -0.38 -2.25
CA VAL A 48 -6.19 0.00 -1.68
C VAL A 48 -6.43 0.57 -0.29
N VAL A 49 -5.70 0.07 0.70
CA VAL A 49 -5.78 0.50 2.09
C VAL A 49 -4.42 1.06 2.52
N PRO A 50 -4.15 2.35 2.25
CA PRO A 50 -2.83 2.96 2.44
C PRO A 50 -2.27 2.81 3.86
N ARG A 51 -3.12 2.98 4.87
CA ARG A 51 -2.74 2.88 6.30
C ARG A 51 -2.19 1.51 6.73
N SER A 52 -2.49 0.45 5.96
CA SER A 52 -1.99 -0.90 6.21
C SER A 52 -1.02 -1.39 5.14
N PHE A 53 -0.79 -0.60 4.08
CA PHE A 53 0.08 -0.93 2.95
C PHE A 53 -0.33 -2.19 2.20
N TYR A 54 -1.65 -2.40 2.05
CA TYR A 54 -2.19 -3.53 1.32
C TYR A 54 -3.15 -3.10 0.21
N LEU A 55 -3.09 -3.88 -0.89
CA LEU A 55 -4.04 -3.86 -1.98
C LEU A 55 -4.79 -5.20 -1.99
N TYR A 56 -6.09 -5.16 -2.26
CA TYR A 56 -6.96 -6.34 -2.31
C TYR A 56 -7.63 -6.44 -3.66
N TYR A 57 -7.49 -7.58 -4.34
CA TYR A 57 -8.29 -7.93 -5.50
C TYR A 57 -9.43 -8.84 -5.05
N VAL A 58 -10.67 -8.38 -5.19
CA VAL A 58 -11.87 -9.13 -4.79
C VAL A 58 -12.17 -10.19 -5.85
N THR A 59 -11.97 -11.46 -5.51
CA THR A 59 -12.14 -12.59 -6.43
C THR A 59 -13.55 -13.13 -6.44
N GLU A 60 -14.16 -13.21 -5.26
CA GLU A 60 -15.49 -13.77 -5.03
C GLU A 60 -16.17 -13.01 -3.88
N PRO A 61 -17.48 -13.20 -3.66
CA PRO A 61 -18.14 -12.64 -2.50
C PRO A 61 -17.40 -13.02 -1.21
N ARG A 62 -16.97 -12.01 -0.43
CA ARG A 62 -16.24 -12.14 0.83
C ARG A 62 -14.83 -12.75 0.73
N LYS A 63 -14.26 -12.87 -0.48
CA LYS A 63 -12.90 -13.36 -0.69
C LYS A 63 -12.10 -12.38 -1.54
N ALA A 64 -10.83 -12.24 -1.23
CA ALA A 64 -9.89 -11.44 -1.99
C ALA A 64 -8.49 -12.05 -1.95
N ILE A 65 -7.66 -11.68 -2.91
CA ILE A 65 -6.21 -11.82 -2.82
C ILE A 65 -5.67 -10.50 -2.27
N ARG A 66 -4.93 -10.56 -1.16
CA ARG A 66 -4.25 -9.43 -0.55
C ARG A 66 -2.81 -9.40 -1.04
N TYR A 67 -2.34 -8.25 -1.51
CA TYR A 67 -0.96 -7.98 -1.90
C TYR A 67 -0.37 -6.88 -1.03
N GLY A 68 0.90 -6.98 -0.70
CA GLY A 68 1.63 -5.87 -0.11
C GLY A 68 1.92 -4.77 -1.12
N CYS A 69 1.81 -3.51 -0.71
CA CYS A 69 2.11 -2.36 -1.55
C CYS A 69 2.84 -1.25 -0.79
N GLY A 70 3.51 -0.37 -1.53
CA GLY A 70 3.95 0.94 -1.07
C GLY A 70 3.00 2.00 -1.61
N VAL A 71 2.88 3.13 -0.92
CA VAL A 71 1.92 4.18 -1.27
C VAL A 71 2.57 5.56 -1.32
N GLY A 72 1.82 6.58 -1.74
CA GLY A 72 2.25 7.96 -1.74
C GLY A 72 2.65 8.47 -0.37
N ARG A 73 3.63 9.38 -0.34
CA ARG A 73 3.93 10.19 0.85
C ARG A 73 2.71 11.05 1.19
N ALA A 74 2.55 11.42 2.46
CA ALA A 74 1.46 12.26 2.92
C ALA A 74 1.29 13.52 2.07
N GLY A 75 0.07 13.76 1.60
CA GLY A 75 -0.30 14.87 0.73
C GLY A 75 -0.03 14.64 -0.76
N LEU A 76 0.52 13.49 -1.17
CA LEU A 76 0.74 13.12 -2.57
C LEU A 76 -0.08 11.89 -2.98
N GLU A 77 -0.75 11.24 -2.04
CA GLU A 77 -1.50 10.02 -2.28
C GLU A 77 -2.78 10.25 -3.10
N PHE A 78 -3.10 9.30 -3.97
CA PHE A 78 -4.41 9.23 -4.60
C PHE A 78 -5.46 8.80 -3.57
N THR A 79 -6.63 9.41 -3.62
CA THR A 79 -7.79 9.05 -2.80
C THR A 79 -9.05 8.97 -3.66
N GLY A 80 -10.03 8.18 -3.21
CA GLY A 80 -11.30 8.04 -3.91
C GLY A 80 -11.31 6.84 -4.87
N THR A 81 -12.06 6.98 -5.97
CA THR A 81 -12.32 5.88 -6.91
C THR A 81 -11.87 6.24 -8.32
N ALA A 82 -11.25 5.30 -9.01
CA ALA A 82 -10.80 5.39 -10.39
C ALA A 82 -11.09 4.08 -11.13
N THR A 83 -10.88 4.05 -12.45
CA THR A 83 -10.91 2.85 -13.28
C THR A 83 -9.54 2.58 -13.89
N ILE A 84 -9.24 1.32 -14.16
CA ILE A 84 -8.05 0.92 -14.92
C ILE A 84 -8.43 0.96 -16.40
N ASP A 85 -8.00 1.97 -17.11
CA ASP A 85 -8.33 2.12 -18.54
C ASP A 85 -7.18 1.73 -19.46
N VAL A 86 -5.95 1.71 -18.95
CA VAL A 86 -4.75 1.32 -19.70
C VAL A 86 -3.88 0.38 -18.88
N LYS A 87 -3.35 -0.64 -19.54
CA LYS A 87 -2.40 -1.62 -18.99
C LYS A 87 -1.16 -1.66 -19.87
N LYS A 88 0.03 -1.59 -19.27
CA LYS A 88 1.31 -1.63 -19.99
C LYS A 88 2.26 -2.66 -19.40
N GLU A 89 2.87 -3.44 -20.27
CA GLU A 89 4.04 -4.26 -19.96
C GLU A 89 5.28 -3.42 -20.21
N TRP A 90 6.24 -3.49 -19.30
CA TRP A 90 7.49 -2.72 -19.39
C TRP A 90 7.25 -1.28 -19.84
N PRO A 91 6.46 -0.50 -19.05
CA PRO A 91 6.04 0.83 -19.45
C PRO A 91 7.23 1.78 -19.58
N THR A 92 7.14 2.73 -20.50
CA THR A 92 8.03 3.89 -20.51
C THR A 92 7.70 4.82 -19.35
N TRP A 93 8.63 5.62 -18.91
CA TRP A 93 8.43 6.53 -17.80
C TRP A 93 9.10 7.90 -18.00
N ARG A 94 8.39 8.93 -17.57
CA ARG A 94 8.89 10.28 -17.36
C ARG A 94 8.27 10.82 -16.07
N PRO A 95 9.02 11.51 -15.21
CA PRO A 95 8.42 12.26 -14.09
C PRO A 95 7.48 13.34 -14.63
N THR A 96 6.45 13.70 -13.85
CA THR A 96 5.61 14.85 -14.18
C THR A 96 6.41 16.14 -13.97
N ASP A 97 5.95 17.25 -14.57
CA ASP A 97 6.63 18.53 -14.42
C ASP A 97 6.67 18.98 -12.94
N GLU A 98 5.59 18.73 -12.18
CA GLU A 98 5.54 19.00 -10.74
C GLU A 98 6.56 18.15 -9.95
N MET A 99 6.85 16.94 -10.38
CA MET A 99 7.90 16.10 -9.76
C MET A 99 9.28 16.70 -10.04
N ILE A 100 9.53 17.18 -11.29
CA ILE A 100 10.79 17.81 -11.67
C ILE A 100 11.00 19.11 -10.90
N GLU A 101 9.96 19.94 -10.78
CA GLU A 101 9.98 21.18 -10.01
C GLU A 101 10.25 20.93 -8.52
N ARG A 102 9.61 19.95 -7.93
CA ARG A 102 9.76 19.62 -6.51
C ARG A 102 11.10 19.00 -6.17
N GLU A 103 11.67 18.18 -7.07
CA GLU A 103 12.91 17.46 -6.84
C GLU A 103 13.90 17.61 -8.03
N PRO A 104 14.33 18.85 -8.38
CA PRO A 104 15.06 19.12 -9.63
C PRO A 104 16.41 18.41 -9.71
N LYS A 105 17.05 18.13 -8.57
CA LYS A 105 18.31 17.37 -8.54
C LYS A 105 18.09 15.89 -8.84
N THR A 106 17.01 15.30 -8.32
CA THR A 106 16.66 13.90 -8.55
C THR A 106 16.30 13.66 -10.02
N TYR A 107 15.60 14.60 -10.62
CA TYR A 107 15.08 14.49 -11.98
C TYR A 107 15.85 15.34 -13.01
N ALA A 108 17.09 15.75 -12.72
CA ALA A 108 17.90 16.61 -13.59
C ALA A 108 18.01 16.11 -15.04
N ARG A 109 18.04 14.78 -15.24
CA ARG A 109 18.07 14.13 -16.56
C ARG A 109 16.85 14.45 -17.44
N PHE A 110 15.72 14.80 -16.85
CA PHE A 110 14.44 15.07 -17.53
C PHE A 110 14.14 16.56 -17.65
N LYS A 111 14.98 17.40 -17.08
CA LYS A 111 14.77 18.84 -17.07
C LYS A 111 15.05 19.41 -18.47
N ASP A 112 14.18 20.33 -18.92
CA ASP A 112 14.31 21.10 -20.17
C ASP A 112 14.49 20.24 -21.44
N ASN A 113 13.91 19.03 -21.46
CA ASN A 113 13.92 18.12 -22.60
C ASN A 113 12.72 17.16 -22.60
N ASP A 114 12.51 16.44 -23.70
CA ASP A 114 11.42 15.47 -23.89
C ASP A 114 11.86 14.02 -23.66
N TYR A 115 12.96 13.82 -22.94
CA TYR A 115 13.46 12.48 -22.68
C TYR A 115 12.46 11.65 -21.90
N VAL A 116 12.14 10.47 -22.43
CA VAL A 116 11.32 9.44 -21.81
C VAL A 116 12.17 8.18 -21.58
N GLN A 117 12.27 7.73 -20.37
CA GLN A 117 13.01 6.50 -20.05
C GLN A 117 12.28 5.29 -20.64
N PRO A 118 12.96 4.44 -21.45
CA PRO A 118 12.37 3.21 -21.98
C PRO A 118 12.00 2.23 -20.88
N GLY A 119 11.09 1.31 -21.17
CA GLY A 119 10.79 0.17 -20.29
C GLY A 119 12.00 -0.71 -20.10
N GLY A 120 12.12 -1.34 -18.93
CA GLY A 120 13.24 -2.22 -18.60
C GLY A 120 13.50 -2.33 -17.11
N GLY A 121 14.54 -3.09 -16.77
CA GLY A 121 14.90 -3.39 -15.37
C GLY A 121 15.20 -2.15 -14.51
N ASP A 122 15.69 -1.08 -15.13
CA ASP A 122 16.05 0.18 -14.43
C ASP A 122 14.92 1.20 -14.42
N ASN A 123 13.77 0.89 -15.06
CA ASN A 123 12.64 1.80 -15.10
C ASN A 123 11.88 1.76 -13.77
N PRO A 124 11.61 2.92 -13.12
CA PRO A 124 10.99 2.98 -11.80
C PRO A 124 9.57 2.40 -11.74
N LEU A 125 8.86 2.27 -12.89
CA LEU A 125 7.56 1.62 -12.95
C LEU A 125 7.65 0.08 -12.93
N GLY A 126 8.84 -0.48 -13.08
CA GLY A 126 9.05 -1.93 -13.06
C GLY A 126 8.39 -2.66 -14.23
N ALA A 127 8.01 -3.92 -14.01
CA ALA A 127 7.59 -4.83 -15.07
C ALA A 127 6.21 -4.56 -15.65
N ARG A 128 5.28 -3.97 -14.89
CA ARG A 128 3.88 -3.72 -15.28
C ARG A 128 3.37 -2.43 -14.69
N ALA A 129 2.44 -1.78 -15.40
CA ALA A 129 1.68 -0.65 -14.87
C ALA A 129 0.20 -0.72 -15.27
N LEU A 130 -0.67 -0.42 -14.31
CA LEU A 130 -2.11 -0.26 -14.43
C LEU A 130 -2.40 1.23 -14.21
N TYR A 131 -2.94 1.90 -15.22
CA TYR A 131 -3.13 3.35 -15.25
C TYR A 131 -4.52 3.68 -14.75
N LEU A 132 -4.61 4.60 -13.79
CA LEU A 132 -5.86 4.97 -13.13
C LEU A 132 -6.47 6.22 -13.79
N PHE A 133 -7.73 6.10 -14.17
CA PHE A 133 -8.50 7.16 -14.81
C PHE A 133 -9.70 7.55 -13.95
N GLN A 134 -10.05 8.83 -13.93
CA GLN A 134 -11.31 9.34 -13.37
C GLN A 134 -12.08 10.11 -14.44
N ASN A 135 -13.32 9.76 -14.65
CA ASN A 135 -14.18 10.40 -15.67
C ASN A 135 -13.53 10.45 -17.06
N GLY A 136 -12.78 9.40 -17.44
CA GLY A 136 -12.09 9.31 -18.72
C GLY A 136 -10.78 10.13 -18.81
N VAL A 137 -10.37 10.77 -17.71
CA VAL A 137 -9.13 11.57 -17.65
C VAL A 137 -8.05 10.79 -16.90
N ASP A 138 -6.83 10.76 -17.46
CA ASP A 138 -5.67 10.16 -16.79
C ASP A 138 -5.34 10.93 -15.51
N THR A 139 -5.33 10.23 -14.39
CA THR A 139 -5.03 10.82 -13.08
C THR A 139 -3.53 10.97 -12.81
N TYR A 140 -2.67 10.45 -13.69
CA TYR A 140 -1.23 10.27 -13.48
C TYR A 140 -0.87 9.33 -12.31
N PHE A 141 -1.85 8.75 -11.62
CA PHE A 141 -1.61 7.68 -10.65
C PHE A 141 -1.61 6.30 -11.31
N ARG A 142 -0.78 5.42 -10.80
CA ARG A 142 -0.57 4.07 -11.33
C ARG A 142 -0.48 3.06 -10.18
N ILE A 143 -0.91 1.83 -10.46
CA ILE A 143 -0.48 0.64 -9.72
C ILE A 143 0.62 0.01 -10.57
N HIS A 144 1.83 -0.12 -10.04
CA HIS A 144 2.97 -0.53 -10.86
C HIS A 144 4.02 -1.32 -10.06
N GLY A 145 4.94 -1.94 -10.76
CA GLY A 145 6.11 -2.58 -10.17
C GLY A 145 7.10 -1.60 -9.56
N THR A 146 8.29 -2.06 -9.21
CA THR A 146 9.31 -1.17 -8.67
C THR A 146 10.71 -1.72 -8.83
N THR A 147 11.69 -0.82 -8.96
CA THR A 147 13.13 -1.11 -8.82
C THR A 147 13.60 -0.94 -7.37
N GLN A 148 12.70 -0.54 -6.46
CA GLN A 148 12.99 -0.28 -5.05
C GLN A 148 12.11 -1.14 -4.13
N PRO A 149 12.31 -2.47 -4.06
CA PRO A 149 11.47 -3.39 -3.29
C PRO A 149 11.39 -3.06 -1.80
N GLN A 150 12.41 -2.41 -1.24
CA GLN A 150 12.44 -1.97 0.16
C GLN A 150 11.42 -0.86 0.49
N THR A 151 10.75 -0.29 -0.54
CA THR A 151 9.69 0.72 -0.36
C THR A 151 8.30 0.11 -0.20
N ILE A 152 8.16 -1.21 -0.36
CA ILE A 152 6.92 -1.91 -0.08
C ILE A 152 6.68 -1.92 1.44
N GLY A 153 5.45 -1.65 1.86
CA GLY A 153 5.11 -1.44 3.27
C GLY A 153 5.43 -0.03 3.77
N ARG A 154 5.68 0.94 2.88
CA ARG A 154 6.03 2.31 3.24
C ARG A 154 5.27 3.34 2.41
N ALA A 155 5.10 4.54 3.00
CA ALA A 155 4.62 5.74 2.31
C ALA A 155 5.84 6.49 1.74
N ALA A 156 6.29 6.11 0.54
CA ALA A 156 7.56 6.58 -0.03
C ALA A 156 7.47 7.07 -1.48
N SER A 157 6.35 6.85 -2.17
CA SER A 157 6.20 7.24 -3.57
C SER A 157 5.74 8.69 -3.74
N ASN A 158 5.78 9.17 -4.98
CA ASN A 158 5.20 10.45 -5.37
C ASN A 158 3.69 10.35 -5.69
N GLY A 159 3.00 9.35 -5.09
CA GLY A 159 1.56 9.18 -5.18
C GLY A 159 1.15 7.79 -5.66
N CYS A 160 1.90 7.17 -6.56
CA CYS A 160 1.58 5.88 -7.13
C CYS A 160 1.64 4.73 -6.11
N ILE A 161 0.90 3.67 -6.41
CA ILE A 161 0.84 2.44 -5.63
C ILE A 161 1.90 1.48 -6.18
N ARG A 162 2.95 1.21 -5.39
CA ARG A 162 4.06 0.33 -5.76
C ARG A 162 3.80 -1.10 -5.30
N MET A 163 4.17 -2.07 -6.13
CA MET A 163 4.14 -3.50 -5.82
C MET A 163 5.49 -4.13 -6.17
N LEU A 164 5.81 -5.29 -5.58
CA LEU A 164 6.89 -6.11 -6.09
C LEU A 164 6.59 -6.52 -7.54
N ASN A 165 7.63 -6.63 -8.40
CA ASN A 165 7.43 -6.90 -9.82
C ASN A 165 6.67 -8.22 -10.06
N GLU A 166 6.98 -9.27 -9.33
CA GLU A 166 6.27 -10.56 -9.39
C GLU A 166 4.79 -10.43 -9.01
N HIS A 167 4.47 -9.62 -7.99
CA HIS A 167 3.11 -9.42 -7.52
C HIS A 167 2.27 -8.57 -8.49
N VAL A 168 2.88 -7.54 -9.09
CA VAL A 168 2.15 -6.73 -10.09
C VAL A 168 1.94 -7.50 -11.39
N ILE A 169 2.82 -8.42 -11.76
CA ILE A 169 2.63 -9.32 -12.90
C ILE A 169 1.41 -10.23 -12.65
N ASP A 170 1.33 -10.85 -11.47
CA ASP A 170 0.18 -11.68 -11.10
C ASP A 170 -1.13 -10.88 -11.11
N LEU A 171 -1.14 -9.70 -10.47
CA LEU A 171 -2.30 -8.80 -10.47
C LEU A 171 -2.69 -8.36 -11.89
N TYR A 172 -1.71 -7.96 -12.71
CA TYR A 172 -1.91 -7.53 -14.08
C TYR A 172 -2.62 -8.59 -14.93
N ASN A 173 -2.23 -9.85 -14.77
CA ASN A 173 -2.83 -10.96 -15.51
C ASN A 173 -4.29 -11.26 -15.09
N ARG A 174 -4.66 -10.94 -13.84
CA ARG A 174 -6.01 -11.17 -13.30
C ARG A 174 -7.00 -10.06 -13.59
N VAL A 175 -6.52 -8.82 -13.66
CA VAL A 175 -7.36 -7.63 -13.64
C VAL A 175 -7.64 -7.12 -15.06
N PRO A 176 -8.91 -7.10 -15.52
CA PRO A 176 -9.27 -6.56 -16.83
C PRO A 176 -9.26 -5.02 -16.84
N ILE A 177 -9.23 -4.45 -18.05
CA ILE A 177 -9.54 -3.04 -18.27
C ILE A 177 -10.99 -2.77 -17.81
N GLY A 178 -11.27 -1.59 -17.30
CA GLY A 178 -12.56 -1.21 -16.70
C GLY A 178 -12.68 -1.59 -15.22
N THR A 179 -11.68 -2.26 -14.64
CA THR A 179 -11.71 -2.59 -13.21
C THR A 179 -11.74 -1.33 -12.34
N VAL A 180 -12.70 -1.29 -11.42
CA VAL A 180 -12.82 -0.21 -10.42
C VAL A 180 -11.77 -0.37 -9.33
N VAL A 181 -11.08 0.72 -9.02
CA VAL A 181 -10.08 0.82 -7.95
C VAL A 181 -10.56 1.85 -6.93
N THR A 182 -10.72 1.46 -5.68
CA THR A 182 -11.09 2.37 -4.58
C THR A 182 -9.94 2.44 -3.57
N VAL A 183 -9.49 3.65 -3.25
CA VAL A 183 -8.50 3.93 -2.20
C VAL A 183 -9.24 4.43 -0.96
N VAL A 184 -9.11 3.73 0.19
CA VAL A 184 -9.89 3.91 1.42
C VAL A 184 -9.03 4.22 2.65
#